data_29b6048499448615d0dff78f134323f6
#
_entry.id   29b6048499448615d0dff78f134323f6
#
_cell.length_a   1.000
_cell.length_b   1.000
_cell.length_c   1.000
_cell.angle_alpha   90.00
_cell.angle_beta   90.00
_cell.angle_gamma   90.00
#
_symmetry.space_group_name_H-M   'P 1'
#
loop_
_entity.id
_entity.type
_entity.pdbx_description
1 polymer ?
#
loop_
_entity_poly.entity_id
_entity_poly.type
_entity_poly.pdbx_seq_one_letter_code
_entity_poly.pdbx_strand_id
1 'polypeptide(L)'
;MSVLPFPSFLDDVKEKGLKRALYEGINHAMERLTAGMNVQDLREALRGDAPSRKPNPRLQPHADGFWLHMRPSYYHRSVTGLYPTFRLGWLSTYFVFFETITGIFLMVWYTPSPEVAYANMLAIMSNVPLGQFVRDLHRLGAEAMVLIVTLHMLRTFFTASYKKPREFTWFSGVVLLLLTLFLSFSGYLLPWDQLALWAVTIGASMVEAAPPEVVGTNLNLLLRGGPEIGANGLLRFYLLHVLAVPALLFVFVGVHYYKVVIHGHSLPPNEENIGEDTAKRVPLDRRVYFIPDILTSEILWFAVTTLVLVVLVTWFFHAPLENHADPQVTPLGTTAPWYFLWIQGALKLGDKVLWGIIFPTIAFGFLFVWPYLDTAPSRRWADRRVQMSIGFLLMSGTVVLSYMGLPEFGVVTSADSTILNEMVKEPAHNHMGIIRPVPFDEMTPGMYTTRQFAAHTPGEQAEVVSAFNAEIENGELGSGDTTLIDYMNVTQHLPITSMNYTTVAQGTELAHIMEEFHELIVSRPTELPNGWGGVIITDQQEGLRRIDVLLVWNDVEIENGKPRLDGDGNPILVTDENGNPVWRVNSQHIYIHEDAQYFEAPGA
;
A
#
# COMPACT_ATOMS: atom_id res chain seq x y z
N MET A 1 31.61 -12.42 -32.07
CA MET A 1 31.66 -11.77 -30.75
C MET A 1 30.36 -12.13 -30.04
N SER A 2 30.43 -13.00 -29.02
CA SER A 2 29.22 -13.39 -28.27
C SER A 2 28.71 -12.21 -27.43
N VAL A 3 27.45 -11.89 -27.60
CA VAL A 3 26.77 -10.78 -26.93
C VAL A 3 26.50 -11.04 -25.44
N LEU A 4 26.81 -12.22 -24.95
CA LEU A 4 26.60 -12.62 -23.53
C LEU A 4 27.93 -12.71 -22.79
N PRO A 5 28.08 -12.10 -21.60
CA PRO A 5 29.33 -12.02 -20.84
C PRO A 5 29.69 -13.29 -20.05
N PHE A 6 29.05 -14.41 -20.35
CA PHE A 6 29.44 -15.70 -19.79
C PHE A 6 30.30 -16.42 -20.83
N PRO A 7 31.50 -16.94 -20.48
CA PRO A 7 32.05 -18.03 -21.25
C PRO A 7 30.96 -19.08 -21.31
N SER A 8 30.39 -19.28 -22.47
CA SER A 8 29.18 -20.09 -22.55
C SER A 8 29.58 -21.49 -22.11
N PHE A 9 28.84 -22.06 -21.16
CA PHE A 9 28.97 -23.49 -20.82
C PHE A 9 29.02 -24.36 -22.07
N LEU A 10 28.38 -23.91 -23.14
CA LEU A 10 28.39 -24.50 -24.45
C LEU A 10 29.79 -24.46 -25.14
N ASP A 11 30.58 -23.42 -24.91
CA ASP A 11 31.95 -23.34 -25.45
C ASP A 11 32.88 -24.25 -24.67
N ASP A 12 32.75 -24.29 -23.34
CA ASP A 12 33.46 -25.27 -22.50
C ASP A 12 33.08 -26.72 -22.83
N VAL A 13 31.83 -27.01 -23.15
CA VAL A 13 31.36 -28.32 -23.58
C VAL A 13 31.98 -28.71 -24.94
N LYS A 14 32.07 -27.76 -25.86
CA LYS A 14 32.69 -28.01 -27.19
C LYS A 14 34.19 -28.24 -27.08
N GLU A 15 34.88 -27.50 -26.20
CA GLU A 15 36.32 -27.56 -26.04
C GLU A 15 36.79 -28.76 -25.20
N LYS A 16 36.10 -29.05 -24.09
CA LYS A 16 36.54 -29.98 -23.04
C LYS A 16 35.66 -31.23 -22.92
N GLY A 17 34.54 -31.27 -23.64
CA GLY A 17 33.51 -32.30 -23.53
C GLY A 17 32.58 -32.12 -22.31
N LEU A 18 31.35 -32.62 -22.45
CA LEU A 18 30.25 -32.38 -21.48
C LEU A 18 30.60 -32.80 -20.04
N LYS A 19 31.22 -33.98 -19.85
CA LYS A 19 31.55 -34.49 -18.50
C LYS A 19 32.55 -33.59 -17.76
N ARG A 20 33.54 -33.08 -18.48
CA ARG A 20 34.60 -32.25 -17.91
C ARG A 20 34.10 -30.83 -17.65
N ALA A 21 33.34 -30.27 -18.56
CA ALA A 21 32.70 -28.97 -18.39
C ALA A 21 31.71 -28.96 -17.19
N LEU A 22 30.90 -30.01 -17.03
CA LEU A 22 30.04 -30.20 -15.87
C LEU A 22 30.83 -30.32 -14.57
N TYR A 23 31.88 -31.14 -14.54
CA TYR A 23 32.70 -31.32 -13.33
C TYR A 23 33.41 -30.02 -12.93
N GLU A 24 33.99 -29.30 -13.88
CA GLU A 24 34.63 -28.02 -13.65
C GLU A 24 33.59 -26.95 -13.19
N GLY A 25 32.41 -26.93 -13.79
CA GLY A 25 31.31 -26.06 -13.38
C GLY A 25 30.83 -26.33 -11.94
N ILE A 26 30.69 -27.61 -11.58
CA ILE A 26 30.33 -28.03 -10.20
C ILE A 26 31.47 -27.66 -9.23
N ASN A 27 32.73 -27.91 -9.59
CA ASN A 27 33.85 -27.50 -8.76
C ASN A 27 33.92 -26.00 -8.56
N HIS A 28 33.74 -25.20 -9.59
CA HIS A 28 33.68 -23.74 -9.49
C HIS A 28 32.52 -23.27 -8.60
N ALA A 29 31.36 -23.89 -8.71
CA ALA A 29 30.23 -23.58 -7.84
C ALA A 29 30.53 -23.96 -6.38
N MET A 30 31.12 -25.14 -6.16
CA MET A 30 31.53 -25.61 -4.83
C MET A 30 32.59 -24.71 -4.21
N GLU A 31 33.65 -24.37 -4.95
CA GLU A 31 34.70 -23.46 -4.47
C GLU A 31 34.14 -22.09 -4.04
N ARG A 32 33.13 -21.59 -4.78
CA ARG A 32 32.46 -20.33 -4.43
C ARG A 32 31.54 -20.43 -3.20
N LEU A 33 30.81 -21.54 -3.08
CA LEU A 33 29.87 -21.78 -1.96
C LEU A 33 30.60 -22.13 -0.65
N THR A 34 31.70 -22.89 -0.76
CA THR A 34 32.40 -23.47 0.40
C THR A 34 33.66 -22.69 0.80
N ALA A 35 33.89 -21.51 0.20
CA ALA A 35 35.09 -20.72 0.50
C ALA A 35 36.40 -21.33 0.06
N GLY A 36 36.42 -21.93 -1.13
CA GLY A 36 37.62 -22.44 -1.76
C GLY A 36 37.82 -23.94 -1.64
N MET A 37 36.86 -24.70 -1.12
CA MET A 37 36.90 -26.16 -1.16
C MET A 37 36.27 -26.69 -2.48
N ASN A 38 37.01 -27.51 -3.19
CA ASN A 38 36.46 -28.21 -4.35
C ASN A 38 35.72 -29.49 -3.93
N VAL A 39 35.10 -30.18 -4.90
CA VAL A 39 34.35 -31.42 -4.64
C VAL A 39 35.23 -32.50 -4.02
N GLN A 40 36.53 -32.54 -4.41
CA GLN A 40 37.47 -33.48 -3.85
C GLN A 40 37.84 -33.16 -2.41
N ASP A 41 38.11 -31.89 -2.09
CA ASP A 41 38.39 -31.42 -0.72
C ASP A 41 37.20 -31.75 0.22
N LEU A 42 35.97 -31.55 -0.25
CA LEU A 42 34.77 -31.93 0.50
C LEU A 42 34.67 -33.44 0.72
N ARG A 43 34.96 -34.23 -0.29
CA ARG A 43 34.93 -35.69 -0.19
C ARG A 43 36.02 -36.23 0.73
N GLU A 44 37.22 -35.63 0.72
CA GLU A 44 38.33 -35.96 1.62
C GLU A 44 37.98 -35.58 3.06
N ALA A 45 37.38 -34.40 3.30
CA ALA A 45 36.90 -33.98 4.60
C ALA A 45 35.82 -34.90 5.18
N LEU A 46 34.88 -35.35 4.34
CA LEU A 46 33.84 -36.31 4.73
C LEU A 46 34.38 -37.71 5.05
N ARG A 47 35.52 -38.09 4.46
CA ARG A 47 36.22 -39.34 4.75
C ARG A 47 37.13 -39.28 5.96
N GLY A 48 37.39 -38.09 6.51
CA GLY A 48 38.34 -37.89 7.59
C GLY A 48 39.81 -37.95 7.14
N ASP A 49 40.10 -37.75 5.85
CA ASP A 49 41.45 -37.70 5.34
C ASP A 49 42.23 -36.51 5.92
N ALA A 50 43.53 -36.64 6.04
CA ALA A 50 44.38 -35.56 6.56
C ALA A 50 44.26 -34.29 5.70
N PRO A 51 44.12 -33.08 6.30
CA PRO A 51 43.93 -31.84 5.56
C PRO A 51 45.14 -31.59 4.63
N SER A 52 44.83 -31.21 3.39
CA SER A 52 45.86 -30.89 2.40
C SER A 52 46.74 -29.72 2.87
N ARG A 53 48.02 -29.66 2.38
CA ARG A 53 48.95 -28.56 2.70
C ARG A 53 48.60 -27.21 2.02
N LYS A 54 47.41 -27.08 1.46
CA LYS A 54 46.88 -25.81 0.98
C LYS A 54 46.69 -24.83 2.15
N PRO A 55 46.64 -23.51 1.88
CA PRO A 55 46.50 -22.53 2.94
C PRO A 55 45.44 -22.92 3.96
N ASN A 56 45.75 -22.77 5.25
CA ASN A 56 44.92 -23.25 6.35
C ASN A 56 43.43 -22.94 6.10
N PRO A 57 42.56 -23.98 6.00
CA PRO A 57 41.14 -23.78 5.74
C PRO A 57 40.43 -22.88 6.76
N ARG A 58 41.00 -22.69 7.95
CA ARG A 58 40.48 -21.76 8.97
C ARG A 58 40.73 -20.29 8.66
N LEU A 59 41.76 -19.98 7.86
CA LEU A 59 42.10 -18.61 7.47
C LEU A 59 41.64 -18.27 6.04
N GLN A 60 41.52 -19.24 5.19
CA GLN A 60 41.06 -19.08 3.81
C GLN A 60 39.61 -18.56 3.70
N PRO A 61 38.65 -18.94 4.59
CA PRO A 61 37.34 -18.32 4.64
C PRO A 61 37.37 -16.80 4.85
N HIS A 62 38.39 -16.26 5.49
CA HIS A 62 38.55 -14.81 5.66
C HIS A 62 39.08 -14.11 4.42
N ALA A 63 39.83 -14.81 3.56
CA ALA A 63 40.38 -14.25 2.33
C ALA A 63 39.51 -14.52 1.10
N ASP A 64 38.89 -15.72 1.01
CA ASP A 64 38.20 -16.22 -0.18
C ASP A 64 36.74 -16.64 0.08
N GLY A 65 36.24 -16.48 1.30
CA GLY A 65 34.91 -16.94 1.71
C GLY A 65 33.77 -16.16 1.08
N PHE A 66 32.63 -16.83 0.90
CA PHE A 66 31.38 -16.27 0.38
C PHE A 66 31.02 -14.90 1.00
N TRP A 67 31.16 -14.75 2.33
CA TRP A 67 30.85 -13.50 3.02
C TRP A 67 31.81 -12.36 2.69
N LEU A 68 33.09 -12.64 2.45
CA LEU A 68 34.08 -11.63 2.04
C LEU A 68 34.03 -11.36 0.54
N HIS A 69 33.62 -12.33 -0.26
CA HIS A 69 33.31 -12.12 -1.68
C HIS A 69 32.01 -11.32 -1.88
N MET A 70 31.09 -11.36 -0.92
CA MET A 70 29.91 -10.49 -0.92
C MET A 70 30.26 -9.05 -0.52
N ARG A 71 31.41 -8.82 0.14
CA ARG A 71 31.86 -7.48 0.54
C ARG A 71 33.29 -7.23 0.07
N PRO A 72 33.55 -6.18 -0.70
CA PRO A 72 34.91 -5.81 -1.07
C PRO A 72 35.74 -5.52 0.19
N SER A 73 37.01 -5.95 0.21
CA SER A 73 37.91 -5.65 1.31
C SER A 73 38.25 -4.15 1.39
N TYR A 74 38.11 -3.43 0.30
CA TYR A 74 38.32 -1.97 0.23
C TYR A 74 37.38 -1.34 -0.81
N TYR A 75 37.15 -0.06 -0.65
CA TYR A 75 36.35 0.80 -1.52
C TYR A 75 37.18 1.98 -2.00
N HIS A 76 36.79 2.59 -3.11
CA HIS A 76 37.37 3.85 -3.53
C HIS A 76 36.88 5.00 -2.61
N ARG A 77 37.79 5.85 -2.14
CA ARG A 77 37.49 6.93 -1.19
C ARG A 77 36.36 7.84 -1.67
N SER A 78 36.27 8.12 -2.97
CA SER A 78 35.23 9.00 -3.54
C SER A 78 33.80 8.45 -3.43
N VAL A 79 33.60 7.17 -3.04
CA VAL A 79 32.25 6.57 -2.89
C VAL A 79 31.91 6.24 -1.44
N THR A 80 32.81 6.48 -0.50
CA THR A 80 32.60 6.16 0.93
C THR A 80 31.97 7.30 1.72
N GLY A 81 31.98 8.53 1.19
CA GLY A 81 31.26 9.67 1.73
C GLY A 81 29.76 9.62 1.48
N LEU A 82 29.06 10.69 1.88
CA LEU A 82 27.63 10.84 1.59
C LEU A 82 27.41 10.95 0.08
N TYR A 83 28.05 11.92 -0.59
CA TYR A 83 28.04 12.03 -2.05
C TYR A 83 29.11 11.07 -2.64
N PRO A 84 28.91 10.41 -3.80
CA PRO A 84 27.76 10.53 -4.69
C PRO A 84 26.63 9.52 -4.43
N THR A 85 26.79 8.58 -3.49
CA THR A 85 25.87 7.45 -3.34
C THR A 85 24.71 7.75 -2.41
N PHE A 86 24.85 8.73 -1.52
CA PHE A 86 23.91 9.05 -0.43
C PHE A 86 23.54 7.81 0.41
N ARG A 87 24.36 6.76 0.31
CA ARG A 87 24.14 5.44 0.93
C ARG A 87 22.80 4.79 0.60
N LEU A 88 22.09 5.27 -0.44
CA LEU A 88 20.76 4.82 -0.78
C LEU A 88 20.67 3.31 -1.05
N GLY A 89 21.66 2.72 -1.72
CA GLY A 89 21.71 1.27 -1.93
C GLY A 89 21.88 0.48 -0.64
N TRP A 90 22.68 1.00 0.31
CA TRP A 90 22.82 0.40 1.63
C TRP A 90 21.51 0.53 2.44
N LEU A 91 20.88 1.70 2.43
CA LEU A 91 19.59 1.94 3.06
C LEU A 91 18.50 1.03 2.48
N SER A 92 18.46 0.83 1.16
CA SER A 92 17.52 -0.12 0.55
C SER A 92 17.71 -1.54 1.10
N THR A 93 18.96 -1.98 1.26
CA THR A 93 19.27 -3.29 1.86
C THR A 93 18.88 -3.34 3.34
N TYR A 94 19.12 -2.26 4.09
CA TYR A 94 18.68 -2.13 5.47
C TYR A 94 17.18 -2.35 5.59
N PHE A 95 16.37 -1.69 4.76
CA PHE A 95 14.92 -1.83 4.79
C PHE A 95 14.45 -3.24 4.42
N VAL A 96 15.12 -3.95 3.51
CA VAL A 96 14.79 -5.36 3.22
C VAL A 96 14.87 -6.22 4.48
N PHE A 97 15.94 -6.09 5.25
CA PHE A 97 16.08 -6.84 6.50
C PHE A 97 15.14 -6.33 7.59
N PHE A 98 14.96 -5.03 7.70
CA PHE A 98 14.07 -4.41 8.68
C PHE A 98 12.61 -4.85 8.49
N GLU A 99 12.11 -4.80 7.25
CA GLU A 99 10.77 -5.23 6.89
C GLU A 99 10.59 -6.75 7.11
N THR A 100 11.62 -7.54 6.82
CA THR A 100 11.57 -8.99 7.08
C THR A 100 11.44 -9.29 8.57
N ILE A 101 12.20 -8.61 9.43
CA ILE A 101 12.17 -8.84 10.88
C ILE A 101 10.82 -8.41 11.48
N THR A 102 10.36 -7.22 11.15
CA THR A 102 9.06 -6.70 11.62
C THR A 102 7.89 -7.51 11.07
N GLY A 103 7.97 -7.94 9.80
CA GLY A 103 6.97 -8.80 9.16
C GLY A 103 6.88 -10.19 9.79
N ILE A 104 8.00 -10.84 10.13
CA ILE A 104 8.00 -12.13 10.85
C ILE A 104 7.30 -11.99 12.21
N PHE A 105 7.51 -10.89 12.93
CA PHE A 105 6.80 -10.63 14.18
C PHE A 105 5.29 -10.57 13.95
N LEU A 106 4.83 -9.77 12.99
CA LEU A 106 3.41 -9.63 12.69
C LEU A 106 2.77 -10.93 12.20
N MET A 107 3.51 -11.72 11.43
CA MET A 107 3.05 -13.01 10.88
C MET A 107 2.65 -13.99 11.98
N VAL A 108 3.28 -13.93 13.17
CA VAL A 108 2.99 -14.83 14.30
C VAL A 108 1.53 -14.69 14.79
N TRP A 109 0.97 -13.49 14.69
CA TRP A 109 -0.33 -13.13 15.25
C TRP A 109 -1.43 -12.98 14.19
N TYR A 110 -1.10 -13.19 12.92
CA TYR A 110 -2.00 -12.93 11.80
C TYR A 110 -2.47 -14.23 11.14
N THR A 111 -3.77 -14.33 10.90
CA THR A 111 -4.40 -15.41 10.13
C THR A 111 -5.04 -14.86 8.85
N PRO A 112 -4.63 -15.35 7.66
CA PRO A 112 -5.11 -14.83 6.36
C PRO A 112 -6.51 -15.39 6.01
N SER A 113 -7.54 -14.93 6.72
CA SER A 113 -8.94 -15.26 6.46
C SER A 113 -9.80 -14.01 6.64
N PRO A 114 -10.72 -13.70 5.73
CA PRO A 114 -11.63 -12.56 5.83
C PRO A 114 -12.35 -12.46 7.18
N GLU A 115 -12.71 -13.59 7.76
CA GLU A 115 -13.48 -13.67 9.01
C GLU A 115 -12.70 -13.20 10.23
N VAL A 116 -11.37 -13.33 10.22
CA VAL A 116 -10.54 -13.05 11.41
C VAL A 116 -9.37 -12.10 11.15
N ALA A 117 -9.02 -11.81 9.89
CA ALA A 117 -7.86 -10.99 9.58
C ALA A 117 -7.95 -9.58 10.21
N TYR A 118 -9.09 -8.93 10.07
CA TYR A 118 -9.33 -7.62 10.66
C TYR A 118 -9.30 -7.66 12.21
N ALA A 119 -9.95 -8.66 12.81
CA ALA A 119 -9.92 -8.86 14.26
C ALA A 119 -8.49 -9.14 14.77
N ASN A 120 -7.69 -9.91 14.01
CA ASN A 120 -6.27 -10.10 14.33
C ASN A 120 -5.48 -8.79 14.28
N MET A 121 -5.78 -7.89 13.33
CA MET A 121 -5.14 -6.56 13.29
C MET A 121 -5.49 -5.74 14.54
N LEU A 122 -6.75 -5.74 14.95
CA LEU A 122 -7.16 -5.10 16.20
C LEU A 122 -6.46 -5.73 17.42
N ALA A 123 -6.40 -7.05 17.49
CA ALA A 123 -5.71 -7.76 18.56
C ALA A 123 -4.19 -7.47 18.59
N ILE A 124 -3.54 -7.39 17.42
CA ILE A 124 -2.13 -6.98 17.33
C ILE A 124 -1.95 -5.59 17.91
N MET A 125 -2.84 -4.65 17.59
CA MET A 125 -2.73 -3.27 18.05
C MET A 125 -3.02 -3.10 19.55
N SER A 126 -3.92 -3.90 20.12
CA SER A 126 -4.42 -3.71 21.47
C SER A 126 -3.87 -4.74 22.49
N ASN A 127 -3.75 -6.01 22.13
CA ASN A 127 -3.51 -7.10 23.07
C ASN A 127 -2.07 -7.64 23.02
N VAL A 128 -1.38 -7.47 21.87
CA VAL A 128 -0.01 -7.98 21.73
C VAL A 128 0.99 -6.96 22.26
N PRO A 129 1.86 -7.31 23.22
CA PRO A 129 2.90 -6.40 23.70
C PRO A 129 3.76 -5.88 22.53
N LEU A 130 3.88 -4.55 22.41
CA LEU A 130 4.55 -3.85 21.29
C LEU A 130 3.93 -4.11 19.91
N GLY A 131 2.76 -4.73 19.82
CA GLY A 131 2.14 -5.08 18.53
C GLY A 131 1.85 -3.87 17.66
N GLN A 132 1.21 -2.84 18.21
CA GLN A 132 0.99 -1.58 17.50
C GLN A 132 2.31 -0.93 17.07
N PHE A 133 3.28 -0.85 17.97
CA PHE A 133 4.60 -0.27 17.68
C PHE A 133 5.30 -1.00 16.52
N VAL A 134 5.30 -2.33 16.49
CA VAL A 134 5.91 -3.10 15.40
C VAL A 134 5.12 -2.96 14.10
N ARG A 135 3.78 -2.91 14.18
CA ARG A 135 2.93 -2.65 13.00
C ARG A 135 3.21 -1.27 12.40
N ASP A 136 3.33 -0.25 13.24
CA ASP A 136 3.65 1.11 12.82
C ASP A 136 5.06 1.19 12.19
N LEU A 137 6.03 0.49 12.78
CA LEU A 137 7.39 0.37 12.22
C LEU A 137 7.38 -0.33 10.85
N HIS A 138 6.64 -1.43 10.70
CA HIS A 138 6.53 -2.16 9.44
C HIS A 138 5.87 -1.29 8.36
N ARG A 139 4.80 -0.60 8.68
CA ARG A 139 4.11 0.29 7.72
C ARG A 139 4.97 1.48 7.32
N LEU A 140 5.56 2.18 8.28
CA LEU A 140 6.43 3.32 8.00
C LEU A 140 7.71 2.89 7.27
N GLY A 141 8.27 1.74 7.66
CA GLY A 141 9.44 1.17 7.02
C GLY A 141 9.19 0.81 5.56
N ALA A 142 8.02 0.24 5.24
CA ALA A 142 7.62 -0.06 3.87
C ALA A 142 7.52 1.22 3.01
N GLU A 143 6.91 2.28 3.54
CA GLU A 143 6.85 3.58 2.85
C GLU A 143 8.23 4.19 2.66
N ALA A 144 9.08 4.14 3.68
CA ALA A 144 10.47 4.59 3.61
C ALA A 144 11.28 3.76 2.61
N MET A 145 11.06 2.44 2.53
CA MET A 145 11.72 1.56 1.56
C MET A 145 11.38 1.99 0.12
N VAL A 146 10.10 2.21 -0.20
CA VAL A 146 9.69 2.68 -1.54
C VAL A 146 10.34 4.02 -1.87
N LEU A 147 10.35 4.96 -0.93
CA LEU A 147 11.01 6.27 -1.10
C LEU A 147 12.51 6.12 -1.38
N ILE A 148 13.22 5.34 -0.55
CA ILE A 148 14.66 5.15 -0.66
C ILE A 148 15.05 4.43 -1.95
N VAL A 149 14.31 3.39 -2.36
CA VAL A 149 14.55 2.66 -3.62
C VAL A 149 14.32 3.59 -4.83
N THR A 150 13.27 4.42 -4.78
CA THR A 150 12.99 5.41 -5.82
C THR A 150 14.11 6.46 -5.90
N LEU A 151 14.53 7.02 -4.78
CA LEU A 151 15.66 7.96 -4.72
C LEU A 151 16.97 7.33 -5.20
N HIS A 152 17.19 6.04 -4.87
CA HIS A 152 18.34 5.29 -5.37
C HIS A 152 18.34 5.17 -6.89
N MET A 153 17.20 4.86 -7.50
CA MET A 153 17.04 4.81 -8.94
C MET A 153 17.24 6.20 -9.58
N LEU A 154 16.59 7.25 -9.05
CA LEU A 154 16.76 8.62 -9.54
C LEU A 154 18.22 9.07 -9.48
N ARG A 155 18.90 8.82 -8.35
CA ARG A 155 20.34 9.12 -8.23
C ARG A 155 21.14 8.42 -9.32
N THR A 156 20.90 7.12 -9.53
CA THR A 156 21.59 6.31 -10.52
C THR A 156 21.32 6.82 -11.94
N PHE A 157 20.09 7.26 -12.21
CA PHE A 157 19.69 7.86 -13.48
C PHE A 157 20.43 9.17 -13.73
N PHE A 158 20.38 10.12 -12.80
CA PHE A 158 20.95 11.46 -12.99
C PHE A 158 22.48 11.45 -13.04
N THR A 159 23.14 10.55 -12.34
CA THR A 159 24.61 10.40 -12.40
C THR A 159 25.08 9.46 -13.53
N ALA A 160 24.16 8.94 -14.35
CA ALA A 160 24.45 7.93 -15.40
C ALA A 160 25.26 6.73 -14.90
N SER A 161 24.99 6.29 -13.68
CA SER A 161 25.69 5.16 -13.07
C SER A 161 25.31 3.82 -13.69
N TYR A 162 24.26 3.77 -14.51
CA TYR A 162 23.82 2.60 -15.27
C TYR A 162 24.64 2.34 -16.56
N LYS A 163 25.49 3.26 -17.00
CA LYS A 163 26.32 3.05 -18.19
C LYS A 163 27.37 1.96 -17.96
N LYS A 164 27.93 1.47 -19.05
CA LYS A 164 28.97 0.41 -19.03
C LYS A 164 29.97 0.61 -17.90
N PRO A 165 30.26 -0.45 -17.13
CA PRO A 165 29.87 -1.87 -17.26
C PRO A 165 28.63 -2.25 -16.42
N ARG A 166 27.73 -1.32 -16.04
CA ARG A 166 26.67 -1.49 -15.02
C ARG A 166 25.25 -1.58 -15.58
N GLU A 167 25.08 -1.88 -16.89
CA GLU A 167 23.76 -1.99 -17.53
C GLU A 167 22.91 -3.09 -16.88
N PHE A 168 23.52 -4.25 -16.61
CA PHE A 168 22.82 -5.35 -15.93
C PHE A 168 22.51 -5.04 -14.47
N THR A 169 23.34 -4.23 -13.81
CA THR A 169 23.04 -3.75 -12.46
C THR A 169 21.80 -2.86 -12.45
N TRP A 170 21.67 -1.99 -13.46
CA TRP A 170 20.45 -1.21 -13.64
C TRP A 170 19.24 -2.09 -13.89
N PHE A 171 19.33 -3.05 -14.83
CA PHE A 171 18.25 -3.99 -15.14
C PHE A 171 17.73 -4.70 -13.88
N SER A 172 18.63 -5.29 -13.10
CA SER A 172 18.27 -5.95 -11.84
C SER A 172 17.70 -4.97 -10.81
N GLY A 173 18.12 -3.70 -10.83
CA GLY A 173 17.54 -2.63 -10.00
C GLY A 173 16.10 -2.28 -10.37
N VAL A 174 15.75 -2.28 -11.67
CA VAL A 174 14.35 -2.10 -12.11
C VAL A 174 13.48 -3.27 -11.64
N VAL A 175 13.98 -4.50 -11.71
CA VAL A 175 13.28 -5.68 -11.15
C VAL A 175 13.05 -5.50 -9.65
N LEU A 176 14.06 -5.06 -8.90
CA LEU A 176 13.93 -4.81 -7.45
C LEU A 176 12.91 -3.71 -7.14
N LEU A 177 12.84 -2.65 -7.94
CA LEU A 177 11.79 -1.64 -7.80
C LEU A 177 10.40 -2.23 -7.97
N LEU A 178 10.18 -3.04 -9.02
CA LEU A 178 8.90 -3.70 -9.25
C LEU A 178 8.52 -4.66 -8.12
N LEU A 179 9.49 -5.44 -7.61
CA LEU A 179 9.26 -6.33 -6.47
C LEU A 179 8.92 -5.54 -5.19
N THR A 180 9.57 -4.40 -4.96
CA THR A 180 9.27 -3.50 -3.83
C THR A 180 7.86 -2.94 -3.92
N LEU A 181 7.44 -2.44 -5.09
CA LEU A 181 6.08 -1.95 -5.31
C LEU A 181 5.04 -3.07 -5.14
N PHE A 182 5.35 -4.27 -5.63
CA PHE A 182 4.45 -5.42 -5.47
C PHE A 182 4.34 -5.89 -4.01
N LEU A 183 5.44 -5.86 -3.24
CA LEU A 183 5.40 -6.10 -1.79
C LEU A 183 4.53 -5.06 -1.08
N SER A 184 4.70 -3.78 -1.40
CA SER A 184 3.90 -2.71 -0.83
C SER A 184 2.40 -2.90 -1.15
N PHE A 185 2.06 -3.30 -2.38
CA PHE A 185 0.68 -3.58 -2.77
C PHE A 185 0.11 -4.81 -2.06
N SER A 186 0.84 -5.93 -2.06
CA SER A 186 0.36 -7.18 -1.46
C SER A 186 0.20 -7.06 0.07
N GLY A 187 1.10 -6.33 0.74
CA GLY A 187 1.01 -6.07 2.18
C GLY A 187 -0.13 -5.12 2.56
N TYR A 188 -0.45 -4.17 1.68
CA TYR A 188 -1.55 -3.24 1.88
C TYR A 188 -2.91 -3.94 1.98
N LEU A 189 -3.07 -5.10 1.34
CA LEU A 189 -4.29 -5.90 1.36
C LEU A 189 -4.51 -6.64 2.69
N LEU A 190 -3.45 -7.00 3.42
CA LEU A 190 -3.53 -7.93 4.54
C LEU A 190 -4.39 -7.47 5.72
N PRO A 191 -4.49 -6.17 6.08
CA PRO A 191 -5.37 -5.71 7.14
C PRO A 191 -6.84 -6.07 6.94
N TRP A 192 -7.27 -6.36 5.73
CA TRP A 192 -8.64 -6.66 5.35
C TRP A 192 -9.62 -5.57 5.80
N ASP A 193 -9.18 -4.33 5.68
CA ASP A 193 -10.00 -3.15 5.88
C ASP A 193 -10.61 -2.66 4.56
N GLN A 194 -11.42 -1.63 4.64
CA GLN A 194 -12.19 -1.12 3.48
C GLN A 194 -11.27 -0.62 2.36
N LEU A 195 -10.17 0.03 2.68
CA LEU A 195 -9.20 0.48 1.67
C LEU A 195 -8.46 -0.69 1.02
N ALA A 196 -8.12 -1.71 1.80
CA ALA A 196 -7.46 -2.93 1.32
C ALA A 196 -8.33 -3.66 0.29
N LEU A 197 -9.62 -3.86 0.60
CA LEU A 197 -10.57 -4.52 -0.29
C LEU A 197 -10.70 -3.78 -1.63
N TRP A 198 -10.86 -2.45 -1.58
CA TRP A 198 -11.03 -1.67 -2.80
C TRP A 198 -9.74 -1.53 -3.60
N ALA A 199 -8.58 -1.46 -2.95
CA ALA A 199 -7.29 -1.47 -3.63
C ALA A 199 -7.08 -2.74 -4.47
N VAL A 200 -7.40 -3.92 -3.91
CA VAL A 200 -7.27 -5.17 -4.67
C VAL A 200 -8.36 -5.32 -5.72
N THR A 201 -9.57 -4.84 -5.46
CA THR A 201 -10.67 -4.86 -6.44
C THR A 201 -10.32 -4.03 -7.67
N ILE A 202 -9.79 -2.81 -7.47
CA ILE A 202 -9.31 -1.94 -8.54
C ILE A 202 -8.12 -2.59 -9.26
N GLY A 203 -7.13 -3.08 -8.52
CA GLY A 203 -5.95 -3.73 -9.09
C GLY A 203 -6.30 -4.98 -9.92
N ALA A 204 -7.22 -5.81 -9.44
CA ALA A 204 -7.72 -6.99 -10.15
C ALA A 204 -8.50 -6.59 -11.41
N SER A 205 -9.35 -5.54 -11.34
CA SER A 205 -10.05 -5.00 -12.51
C SER A 205 -9.11 -4.41 -13.57
N MET A 206 -7.99 -3.81 -13.15
CA MET A 206 -6.95 -3.38 -14.09
C MET A 206 -6.32 -4.59 -14.80
N VAL A 207 -5.96 -5.64 -14.06
CA VAL A 207 -5.37 -6.85 -14.64
C VAL A 207 -6.34 -7.54 -15.61
N GLU A 208 -7.65 -7.58 -15.29
CA GLU A 208 -8.69 -8.11 -16.16
C GLU A 208 -8.75 -7.38 -17.52
N ALA A 209 -8.51 -6.08 -17.52
CA ALA A 209 -8.48 -5.28 -18.75
C ALA A 209 -7.27 -5.56 -19.66
N ALA A 210 -6.29 -6.38 -19.22
CA ALA A 210 -5.09 -6.66 -20.00
C ALA A 210 -5.42 -7.49 -21.27
N PRO A 211 -5.02 -7.01 -22.46
CA PRO A 211 -5.21 -7.75 -23.70
C PRO A 211 -4.22 -8.93 -23.83
N PRO A 212 -4.61 -10.07 -24.47
CA PRO A 212 -5.95 -10.37 -24.92
C PRO A 212 -6.88 -10.74 -23.75
N GLU A 213 -8.18 -10.51 -23.88
CA GLU A 213 -9.21 -10.68 -22.85
C GLU A 213 -9.10 -12.00 -22.07
N VAL A 214 -8.85 -13.11 -22.77
CA VAL A 214 -8.66 -14.43 -22.14
C VAL A 214 -7.51 -14.43 -21.13
N VAL A 215 -6.44 -13.70 -21.41
CA VAL A 215 -5.29 -13.60 -20.47
C VAL A 215 -5.66 -12.71 -19.28
N GLY A 216 -6.26 -11.55 -19.53
CA GLY A 216 -6.71 -10.64 -18.49
C GLY A 216 -7.69 -11.31 -17.50
N THR A 217 -8.72 -11.95 -18.02
CA THR A 217 -9.73 -12.67 -17.22
C THR A 217 -9.10 -13.78 -16.38
N ASN A 218 -8.25 -14.63 -16.97
CA ASN A 218 -7.61 -15.71 -16.21
C ASN A 218 -6.64 -15.20 -15.14
N LEU A 219 -5.90 -14.12 -15.42
CA LEU A 219 -5.03 -13.50 -14.42
C LEU A 219 -5.82 -12.87 -13.28
N ASN A 220 -6.94 -12.22 -13.59
CA ASN A 220 -7.86 -11.69 -12.57
C ASN A 220 -8.37 -12.81 -11.66
N LEU A 221 -8.92 -13.90 -12.22
CA LEU A 221 -9.37 -15.07 -11.47
C LEU A 221 -8.24 -15.71 -10.65
N LEU A 222 -7.04 -15.77 -11.20
CA LEU A 222 -5.86 -16.26 -10.48
C LEU A 222 -5.53 -15.39 -9.26
N LEU A 223 -5.57 -14.07 -9.40
CA LEU A 223 -5.28 -13.15 -8.30
C LEU A 223 -6.39 -13.16 -7.24
N ARG A 224 -7.64 -13.07 -7.65
CA ARG A 224 -8.79 -13.03 -6.72
C ARG A 224 -9.05 -14.37 -6.04
N GLY A 225 -8.64 -15.47 -6.66
CA GLY A 225 -8.88 -16.81 -6.15
C GLY A 225 -10.28 -17.36 -6.43
N GLY A 226 -11.09 -16.62 -7.19
CA GLY A 226 -12.47 -16.93 -7.55
C GLY A 226 -13.15 -15.74 -8.24
N PRO A 227 -14.45 -15.83 -8.52
CA PRO A 227 -15.22 -14.73 -9.11
C PRO A 227 -15.23 -13.46 -8.24
N GLU A 228 -15.20 -13.64 -6.92
CA GLU A 228 -15.12 -12.58 -5.92
C GLU A 228 -13.85 -12.71 -5.11
N ILE A 229 -13.38 -11.58 -4.54
CA ILE A 229 -12.24 -11.62 -3.65
C ILE A 229 -12.69 -12.07 -2.25
N GLY A 230 -12.07 -13.14 -1.76
CA GLY A 230 -12.42 -13.74 -0.47
C GLY A 230 -11.21 -14.46 0.14
N ALA A 231 -11.48 -15.50 0.93
CA ALA A 231 -10.46 -16.27 1.65
C ALA A 231 -9.31 -16.76 0.76
N ASN A 232 -9.64 -17.30 -0.42
CA ASN A 232 -8.63 -17.78 -1.36
C ASN A 232 -7.75 -16.66 -1.92
N GLY A 233 -8.31 -15.49 -2.16
CA GLY A 233 -7.57 -14.31 -2.61
C GLY A 233 -6.65 -13.79 -1.51
N LEU A 234 -7.18 -13.58 -0.31
CA LEU A 234 -6.39 -13.11 0.84
C LEU A 234 -5.23 -14.06 1.15
N LEU A 235 -5.47 -15.37 1.17
CA LEU A 235 -4.41 -16.37 1.37
C LEU A 235 -3.32 -16.29 0.31
N ARG A 236 -3.67 -16.09 -0.97
CA ARG A 236 -2.67 -15.94 -2.05
C ARG A 236 -1.83 -14.69 -1.88
N PHE A 237 -2.45 -13.55 -1.61
CA PHE A 237 -1.72 -12.32 -1.35
C PHE A 237 -0.83 -12.42 -0.11
N TYR A 238 -1.28 -13.11 0.94
CA TYR A 238 -0.46 -13.42 2.09
C TYR A 238 0.78 -14.23 1.72
N LEU A 239 0.62 -15.36 1.01
CA LEU A 239 1.75 -16.20 0.57
C LEU A 239 2.70 -15.46 -0.38
N LEU A 240 2.18 -14.61 -1.25
CA LEU A 240 2.99 -13.74 -2.08
C LEU A 240 3.80 -12.76 -1.24
N HIS A 241 3.18 -12.13 -0.24
CA HIS A 241 3.80 -11.11 0.60
C HIS A 241 4.83 -11.67 1.58
N VAL A 242 4.55 -12.80 2.23
CA VAL A 242 5.43 -13.34 3.28
C VAL A 242 6.48 -14.32 2.77
N LEU A 243 6.27 -14.95 1.63
CA LEU A 243 7.14 -16.02 1.13
C LEU A 243 7.67 -15.77 -0.28
N ALA A 244 6.79 -15.76 -1.29
CA ALA A 244 7.23 -15.84 -2.69
C ALA A 244 7.98 -14.59 -3.13
N VAL A 245 7.43 -13.41 -2.91
CA VAL A 245 8.06 -12.14 -3.34
C VAL A 245 9.28 -11.78 -2.49
N PRO A 246 9.28 -11.93 -1.15
CA PRO A 246 10.50 -11.77 -0.36
C PRO A 246 11.62 -12.72 -0.78
N ALA A 247 11.34 -14.00 -1.03
CA ALA A 247 12.34 -14.95 -1.51
C ALA A 247 12.95 -14.47 -2.84
N LEU A 248 12.11 -14.06 -3.79
CA LEU A 248 12.55 -13.51 -5.07
C LEU A 248 13.34 -12.20 -4.90
N LEU A 249 12.89 -11.32 -4.00
CA LEU A 249 13.59 -10.08 -3.66
C LEU A 249 15.00 -10.37 -3.13
N PHE A 250 15.17 -11.31 -2.21
CA PHE A 250 16.48 -11.70 -1.69
C PHE A 250 17.41 -12.25 -2.79
N VAL A 251 16.89 -13.06 -3.72
CA VAL A 251 17.65 -13.55 -4.86
C VAL A 251 18.14 -12.36 -5.71
N PHE A 252 17.25 -11.45 -6.07
CA PHE A 252 17.61 -10.29 -6.90
C PHE A 252 18.50 -9.29 -6.17
N VAL A 253 18.34 -9.07 -4.86
CA VAL A 253 19.28 -8.29 -4.04
C VAL A 253 20.66 -8.92 -4.09
N GLY A 254 20.75 -10.24 -3.93
CA GLY A 254 22.02 -10.98 -4.04
C GLY A 254 22.69 -10.80 -5.40
N VAL A 255 21.94 -10.96 -6.50
CA VAL A 255 22.43 -10.77 -7.87
C VAL A 255 22.84 -9.32 -8.12
N HIS A 256 22.03 -8.36 -7.72
CA HIS A 256 22.28 -6.93 -7.88
C HIS A 256 23.54 -6.52 -7.14
N TYR A 257 23.64 -6.87 -5.86
CA TYR A 257 24.78 -6.57 -5.03
C TYR A 257 26.06 -7.25 -5.53
N TYR A 258 25.99 -8.51 -5.95
CA TYR A 258 27.12 -9.21 -6.57
C TYR A 258 27.67 -8.46 -7.79
N LYS A 259 26.80 -7.93 -8.65
CA LYS A 259 27.21 -7.08 -9.77
C LYS A 259 27.85 -5.77 -9.34
N VAL A 260 27.34 -5.16 -8.26
CA VAL A 260 27.97 -3.96 -7.66
C VAL A 260 29.37 -4.29 -7.13
N VAL A 261 29.57 -5.44 -6.51
CA VAL A 261 30.89 -5.88 -6.01
C VAL A 261 31.87 -6.08 -7.16
N ILE A 262 31.44 -6.72 -8.25
CA ILE A 262 32.32 -7.00 -9.41
C ILE A 262 32.74 -5.71 -10.13
N HIS A 263 31.79 -4.80 -10.38
CA HIS A 263 32.01 -3.60 -11.19
C HIS A 263 32.35 -2.35 -10.37
N GLY A 264 32.28 -2.46 -9.03
CA GLY A 264 32.46 -1.35 -8.11
C GLY A 264 31.32 -0.32 -8.14
N HIS A 265 31.26 0.49 -7.10
CA HIS A 265 30.39 1.66 -7.06
C HIS A 265 30.87 2.69 -8.08
N SER A 266 29.92 3.29 -8.80
CA SER A 266 30.26 4.35 -9.74
C SER A 266 30.85 5.57 -9.00
N LEU A 267 32.01 6.03 -9.44
CA LEU A 267 32.62 7.26 -8.96
C LEU A 267 31.79 8.50 -9.38
N PRO A 268 32.06 9.68 -8.82
CA PRO A 268 31.50 10.92 -9.35
C PRO A 268 31.65 11.02 -10.88
N PRO A 269 30.69 11.62 -11.59
CA PRO A 269 30.72 11.64 -13.07
C PRO A 269 31.96 12.27 -13.70
N ASN A 270 32.71 13.07 -12.94
CA ASN A 270 33.96 13.70 -13.40
C ASN A 270 35.20 12.86 -13.17
N GLU A 271 35.09 11.78 -12.40
CA GLU A 271 36.23 10.93 -11.96
C GLU A 271 36.24 9.56 -12.66
N GLU A 272 35.23 9.22 -13.46
CA GLU A 272 35.11 7.92 -14.10
C GLU A 272 34.68 8.05 -15.56
N ASN A 273 35.38 7.35 -16.44
CA ASN A 273 35.01 7.23 -17.85
C ASN A 273 34.07 6.04 -18.09
N ILE A 274 33.27 6.12 -19.15
CA ILE A 274 32.38 5.02 -19.52
C ILE A 274 33.19 3.78 -19.89
N GLY A 275 32.81 2.62 -19.34
CA GLY A 275 33.48 1.35 -19.55
C GLY A 275 34.70 1.10 -18.64
N GLU A 276 35.04 2.03 -17.77
CA GLU A 276 36.08 1.87 -16.79
C GLU A 276 35.62 0.97 -15.63
N ASP A 277 36.45 -0.02 -15.27
CA ASP A 277 36.20 -0.90 -14.12
C ASP A 277 36.92 -0.34 -12.88
N THR A 278 36.20 0.47 -12.13
CA THR A 278 36.74 1.17 -10.95
C THR A 278 36.98 0.24 -9.76
N ALA A 279 36.42 -0.99 -9.73
CA ALA A 279 36.62 -1.96 -8.68
C ALA A 279 38.02 -2.60 -8.73
N LYS A 280 38.53 -2.85 -9.95
CA LYS A 280 39.81 -3.56 -10.14
C LYS A 280 41.04 -2.68 -9.99
N ARG A 281 40.93 -1.38 -10.08
CA ARG A 281 42.07 -0.45 -10.15
C ARG A 281 41.99 0.69 -9.13
N VAL A 282 41.65 0.37 -7.87
CA VAL A 282 41.68 1.41 -6.82
C VAL A 282 43.13 1.64 -6.37
N PRO A 283 43.67 2.84 -6.57
CA PRO A 283 45.01 3.19 -6.09
C PRO A 283 45.13 3.03 -4.58
N LEU A 284 46.31 2.66 -4.07
CA LEU A 284 46.52 2.41 -2.63
C LEU A 284 46.15 3.60 -1.77
N ASP A 285 46.50 4.81 -2.21
CA ASP A 285 46.21 6.08 -1.52
C ASP A 285 44.74 6.48 -1.56
N ARG A 286 43.91 5.81 -2.39
CA ARG A 286 42.48 6.04 -2.54
C ARG A 286 41.62 4.94 -1.90
N ARG A 287 42.24 3.95 -1.24
CA ARG A 287 41.52 2.83 -0.60
C ARG A 287 41.03 3.21 0.79
N VAL A 288 39.76 2.90 1.03
CA VAL A 288 39.14 2.88 2.36
C VAL A 288 38.76 1.45 2.65
N TYR A 289 39.25 0.90 3.74
CA TYR A 289 39.07 -0.52 4.05
C TYR A 289 37.71 -0.79 4.66
N PHE A 290 37.18 -1.99 4.37
CA PHE A 290 35.90 -2.39 4.95
C PHE A 290 36.00 -2.44 6.49
N ILE A 291 37.01 -3.09 7.02
CA ILE A 291 37.30 -3.13 8.46
C ILE A 291 38.53 -2.22 8.71
N PRO A 292 38.42 -1.23 9.61
CA PRO A 292 37.27 -0.90 10.45
C PRO A 292 36.31 0.14 9.84
N ASP A 293 36.73 0.90 8.82
CA ASP A 293 36.14 2.21 8.47
C ASP A 293 34.69 2.10 7.96
N ILE A 294 34.47 1.24 6.98
CA ILE A 294 33.12 1.09 6.38
C ILE A 294 32.19 0.42 7.37
N LEU A 295 32.63 -0.62 8.06
CA LEU A 295 31.82 -1.36 9.03
C LEU A 295 31.36 -0.42 10.17
N THR A 296 32.26 0.38 10.74
CA THR A 296 31.91 1.36 11.78
C THR A 296 30.87 2.35 11.28
N SER A 297 31.05 2.84 10.07
CA SER A 297 30.09 3.76 9.43
C SER A 297 28.74 3.09 9.17
N GLU A 298 28.70 1.82 8.76
CA GLU A 298 27.45 1.08 8.56
C GLU A 298 26.70 0.85 9.88
N ILE A 299 27.40 0.53 10.97
CA ILE A 299 26.81 0.41 12.32
C ILE A 299 26.19 1.74 12.75
N LEU A 300 26.90 2.86 12.54
CA LEU A 300 26.37 4.18 12.86
C LEU A 300 25.08 4.47 12.07
N TRP A 301 25.09 4.25 10.76
CA TRP A 301 23.90 4.49 9.93
C TRP A 301 22.74 3.57 10.28
N PHE A 302 23.03 2.30 10.63
CA PHE A 302 22.02 1.38 11.16
C PHE A 302 21.36 1.96 12.41
N ALA A 303 22.17 2.37 13.39
CA ALA A 303 21.67 2.92 14.66
C ALA A 303 20.85 4.22 14.43
N VAL A 304 21.37 5.15 13.61
CA VAL A 304 20.68 6.41 13.31
C VAL A 304 19.36 6.16 12.57
N THR A 305 19.35 5.31 11.55
CA THR A 305 18.12 5.01 10.78
C THR A 305 17.07 4.35 11.67
N THR A 306 17.48 3.36 12.48
CA THR A 306 16.57 2.71 13.43
C THR A 306 16.03 3.71 14.47
N LEU A 307 16.90 4.56 15.03
CA LEU A 307 16.46 5.60 15.97
C LEU A 307 15.46 6.56 15.35
N VAL A 308 15.69 7.01 14.12
CA VAL A 308 14.75 7.90 13.41
C VAL A 308 13.39 7.22 13.23
N LEU A 309 13.35 5.96 12.80
CA LEU A 309 12.10 5.21 12.66
C LEU A 309 11.37 5.07 14.01
N VAL A 310 12.10 4.69 15.08
CA VAL A 310 11.53 4.57 16.43
C VAL A 310 10.95 5.91 16.90
N VAL A 311 11.66 7.01 16.71
CA VAL A 311 11.18 8.35 17.07
C VAL A 311 9.92 8.70 16.29
N LEU A 312 9.91 8.44 14.99
CA LEU A 312 8.76 8.76 14.14
C LEU A 312 7.51 7.99 14.55
N VAL A 313 7.59 6.68 14.80
CA VAL A 313 6.42 5.88 15.19
C VAL A 313 5.99 6.11 16.64
N THR A 314 6.90 6.57 17.50
CA THR A 314 6.54 6.84 18.89
C THR A 314 5.75 8.14 19.05
N TRP A 315 6.03 9.16 18.22
CA TRP A 315 5.47 10.51 18.42
C TRP A 315 4.73 11.10 17.24
N PHE A 316 4.89 10.58 16.02
CA PHE A 316 4.42 11.27 14.82
C PHE A 316 3.65 10.39 13.84
N PHE A 317 3.76 9.08 13.91
CA PHE A 317 3.18 8.21 12.90
C PHE A 317 2.49 7.00 13.52
N HIS A 318 1.20 6.84 13.20
CA HIS A 318 0.46 5.62 13.46
C HIS A 318 -0.08 5.08 12.15
N ALA A 319 0.11 3.78 11.94
CA ALA A 319 -0.37 3.13 10.73
C ALA A 319 -1.92 3.14 10.73
N PRO A 320 -2.57 3.70 9.71
CA PRO A 320 -4.03 3.75 9.66
C PRO A 320 -4.61 2.33 9.59
N LEU A 321 -5.80 2.18 10.11
CA LEU A 321 -6.65 1.01 9.94
C LEU A 321 -8.07 1.54 9.74
N GLU A 322 -8.63 1.31 8.56
CA GLU A 322 -10.00 1.68 8.23
C GLU A 322 -11.01 0.67 8.80
N ASN A 323 -12.29 0.89 8.55
CA ASN A 323 -13.32 -0.06 8.93
C ASN A 323 -13.12 -1.41 8.26
N HIS A 324 -13.71 -2.47 8.86
CA HIS A 324 -13.71 -3.80 8.28
C HIS A 324 -14.17 -3.79 6.83
N ALA A 325 -13.54 -4.61 5.98
CA ALA A 325 -13.88 -4.72 4.57
C ALA A 325 -15.34 -5.14 4.35
N ASP A 326 -16.08 -4.31 3.64
CA ASP A 326 -17.44 -4.59 3.19
C ASP A 326 -17.49 -4.39 1.66
N PRO A 327 -17.71 -5.46 0.88
CA PRO A 327 -17.76 -5.37 -0.58
C PRO A 327 -19.01 -4.63 -1.09
N GLN A 328 -20.01 -4.42 -0.24
CA GLN A 328 -21.26 -3.75 -0.60
C GLN A 328 -21.20 -2.23 -0.43
N VAL A 329 -20.18 -1.73 0.28
CA VAL A 329 -19.98 -0.30 0.52
C VAL A 329 -18.78 0.21 -0.24
N THR A 330 -18.99 1.10 -1.20
CA THR A 330 -17.89 1.77 -1.92
C THR A 330 -17.49 3.03 -1.14
N PRO A 331 -16.26 3.10 -0.57
CA PRO A 331 -15.82 4.29 0.14
C PRO A 331 -15.62 5.44 -0.83
N LEU A 332 -16.19 6.59 -0.51
CA LEU A 332 -16.01 7.81 -1.29
C LEU A 332 -14.62 8.39 -1.05
N GLY A 333 -14.00 8.90 -2.11
CA GLY A 333 -12.69 9.53 -2.03
C GLY A 333 -11.53 8.58 -1.67
N THR A 334 -11.67 7.29 -1.98
CA THR A 334 -10.58 6.31 -1.81
C THR A 334 -9.32 6.75 -2.53
N THR A 335 -8.22 6.84 -1.78
CA THR A 335 -6.90 7.17 -2.32
C THR A 335 -5.96 5.99 -2.24
N ALA A 336 -5.25 5.75 -3.33
CA ALA A 336 -4.11 4.83 -3.30
C ALA A 336 -2.99 5.40 -2.41
N PRO A 337 -2.11 4.57 -1.85
CA PRO A 337 -0.88 5.04 -1.24
C PRO A 337 -0.11 5.99 -2.17
N TRP A 338 0.59 6.99 -1.62
CA TRP A 338 1.23 8.08 -2.37
C TRP A 338 2.08 7.61 -3.57
N TYR A 339 2.70 6.45 -3.46
CA TYR A 339 3.53 5.86 -4.53
C TYR A 339 2.73 5.19 -5.66
N PHE A 340 1.41 5.03 -5.51
CA PHE A 340 0.49 4.58 -6.56
C PHE A 340 -0.45 5.67 -7.05
N LEU A 341 -0.46 6.86 -6.43
CA LEU A 341 -1.33 7.97 -6.85
C LEU A 341 -1.17 8.34 -8.32
N TRP A 342 0.04 8.21 -8.89
CA TRP A 342 0.27 8.50 -10.30
C TRP A 342 -0.48 7.55 -11.23
N ILE A 343 -0.68 6.28 -10.83
CA ILE A 343 -1.51 5.32 -11.59
C ILE A 343 -2.98 5.69 -11.43
N GLN A 344 -3.42 6.03 -10.21
CA GLN A 344 -4.78 6.48 -9.95
C GLN A 344 -5.10 7.76 -10.74
N GLY A 345 -4.16 8.71 -10.82
CA GLY A 345 -4.31 9.91 -11.65
C GLY A 345 -4.33 9.61 -13.14
N ALA A 346 -3.51 8.67 -13.62
CA ALA A 346 -3.54 8.24 -15.01
C ALA A 346 -4.89 7.60 -15.37
N LEU A 347 -5.48 6.77 -14.49
CA LEU A 347 -6.80 6.17 -14.71
C LEU A 347 -7.92 7.20 -14.83
N LYS A 348 -7.79 8.37 -14.23
CA LYS A 348 -8.75 9.48 -14.39
C LYS A 348 -8.71 10.14 -15.79
N LEU A 349 -7.69 9.87 -16.60
CA LEU A 349 -7.59 10.39 -17.97
C LEU A 349 -8.47 9.66 -18.98
N GLY A 350 -9.07 8.52 -18.61
CA GLY A 350 -10.02 7.81 -19.48
C GLY A 350 -9.86 6.29 -19.49
N ASP A 351 -9.66 5.70 -20.67
CA ASP A 351 -9.67 4.26 -20.89
C ASP A 351 -8.69 3.50 -20.00
N LYS A 352 -9.21 2.51 -19.25
CA LYS A 352 -8.43 1.73 -18.28
C LYS A 352 -7.37 0.82 -18.91
N VAL A 353 -7.55 0.38 -20.16
CA VAL A 353 -6.55 -0.44 -20.88
C VAL A 353 -5.35 0.44 -21.21
N LEU A 354 -5.62 1.62 -21.77
CA LEU A 354 -4.56 2.56 -22.15
C LEU A 354 -3.79 3.07 -20.92
N TRP A 355 -4.50 3.59 -19.93
CA TRP A 355 -3.89 4.30 -18.79
C TRP A 355 -3.55 3.37 -17.62
N GLY A 356 -4.28 2.26 -17.44
CA GLY A 356 -4.04 1.30 -16.37
C GLY A 356 -3.06 0.19 -16.74
N ILE A 357 -2.93 -0.19 -18.02
CA ILE A 357 -2.08 -1.31 -18.47
C ILE A 357 -0.98 -0.84 -19.40
N ILE A 358 -1.33 -0.24 -20.54
CA ILE A 358 -0.35 0.08 -21.59
C ILE A 358 0.63 1.14 -21.10
N PHE A 359 0.13 2.23 -20.52
CA PHE A 359 0.97 3.33 -20.06
C PHE A 359 1.98 2.90 -18.97
N PRO A 360 1.60 2.23 -17.87
CA PRO A 360 2.56 1.73 -16.89
C PRO A 360 3.55 0.72 -17.49
N THR A 361 3.07 -0.17 -18.38
CA THR A 361 3.94 -1.16 -19.05
C THR A 361 5.00 -0.46 -19.91
N ILE A 362 4.63 0.56 -20.66
CA ILE A 362 5.58 1.36 -21.44
C ILE A 362 6.54 2.10 -20.51
N ALA A 363 6.05 2.70 -19.42
CA ALA A 363 6.88 3.43 -18.47
C ALA A 363 7.95 2.54 -17.84
N PHE A 364 7.58 1.36 -17.35
CA PHE A 364 8.55 0.40 -16.80
C PHE A 364 9.43 -0.23 -17.89
N GLY A 365 8.85 -0.55 -19.05
CA GLY A 365 9.62 -1.03 -20.22
C GLY A 365 10.70 -0.05 -20.65
N PHE A 366 10.39 1.25 -20.65
CA PHE A 366 11.35 2.31 -20.91
C PHE A 366 12.50 2.32 -19.90
N LEU A 367 12.23 2.11 -18.60
CA LEU A 367 13.28 1.98 -17.59
C LEU A 367 14.21 0.80 -17.87
N PHE A 368 13.68 -0.36 -18.30
CA PHE A 368 14.51 -1.54 -18.62
C PHE A 368 15.45 -1.28 -19.79
N VAL A 369 15.00 -0.61 -20.83
CA VAL A 369 15.80 -0.37 -22.05
C VAL A 369 16.65 0.89 -21.98
N TRP A 370 16.46 1.73 -20.97
CA TRP A 370 17.12 3.03 -20.85
C TRP A 370 18.66 3.02 -21.01
N PRO A 371 19.43 2.08 -20.42
CA PRO A 371 20.89 2.05 -20.60
C PRO A 371 21.34 1.92 -22.04
N TYR A 372 20.50 1.35 -22.89
CA TYR A 372 20.78 1.13 -24.31
C TYR A 372 20.32 2.32 -25.18
N LEU A 373 19.40 3.13 -24.69
CA LEU A 373 18.91 4.33 -25.37
C LEU A 373 19.81 5.55 -25.11
N ASP A 374 20.47 5.62 -23.95
CA ASP A 374 21.38 6.71 -23.61
C ASP A 374 22.75 6.54 -24.28
N THR A 375 22.89 7.05 -25.49
CA THR A 375 24.12 7.01 -26.28
C THR A 375 25.11 8.15 -25.97
N ALA A 376 24.83 9.01 -24.98
CA ALA A 376 25.69 10.14 -24.62
C ALA A 376 27.12 9.65 -24.29
N PRO A 377 28.16 10.36 -24.74
CA PRO A 377 29.56 9.88 -24.64
C PRO A 377 30.15 10.02 -23.24
N SER A 378 29.50 10.73 -22.34
CA SER A 378 29.99 10.95 -20.99
C SER A 378 28.90 10.78 -19.94
N ARG A 379 29.28 10.77 -18.67
CA ARG A 379 28.36 10.72 -17.53
C ARG A 379 28.04 12.11 -16.98
N ARG A 380 28.72 13.15 -17.47
CA ARG A 380 28.55 14.55 -17.00
C ARG A 380 27.19 15.09 -17.41
N TRP A 381 26.54 15.78 -16.51
CA TRP A 381 25.22 16.39 -16.75
C TRP A 381 25.20 17.37 -17.94
N ALA A 382 26.29 18.12 -18.14
CA ALA A 382 26.42 19.09 -19.22
C ALA A 382 26.37 18.45 -20.63
N ASP A 383 26.88 17.21 -20.74
CA ASP A 383 26.93 16.44 -21.99
C ASP A 383 25.65 15.61 -22.22
N ARG A 384 24.73 15.61 -21.23
CA ARG A 384 23.51 14.79 -21.20
C ARG A 384 22.25 15.60 -21.02
N ARG A 385 22.18 16.79 -21.61
CA ARG A 385 21.04 17.72 -21.44
C ARG A 385 19.70 17.09 -21.82
N VAL A 386 19.64 16.33 -22.90
CA VAL A 386 18.41 15.63 -23.35
C VAL A 386 17.97 14.60 -22.31
N GLN A 387 18.89 13.76 -21.82
CA GLN A 387 18.59 12.74 -20.82
C GLN A 387 18.18 13.36 -19.48
N MET A 388 18.82 14.46 -19.10
CA MET A 388 18.42 15.24 -17.91
C MET A 388 17.00 15.79 -18.07
N SER A 389 16.69 16.37 -19.24
CA SER A 389 15.33 16.88 -19.53
C SER A 389 14.29 15.77 -19.50
N ILE A 390 14.59 14.59 -20.05
CA ILE A 390 13.70 13.42 -19.98
C ILE A 390 13.47 13.01 -18.51
N GLY A 391 14.53 12.94 -17.70
CA GLY A 391 14.39 12.60 -16.28
C GLY A 391 13.51 13.59 -15.51
N PHE A 392 13.72 14.89 -15.72
CA PHE A 392 12.88 15.93 -15.12
C PHE A 392 11.43 15.88 -15.61
N LEU A 393 11.21 15.61 -16.91
CA LEU A 393 9.87 15.48 -17.47
C LEU A 393 9.13 14.28 -16.86
N LEU A 394 9.81 13.12 -16.72
CA LEU A 394 9.21 11.94 -16.08
C LEU A 394 8.88 12.21 -14.61
N MET A 395 9.78 12.84 -13.85
CA MET A 395 9.51 13.23 -12.46
C MET A 395 8.33 14.20 -12.36
N SER A 396 8.32 15.25 -13.17
CA SER A 396 7.23 16.23 -13.17
C SER A 396 5.91 15.59 -13.58
N GLY A 397 5.93 14.71 -14.59
CA GLY A 397 4.75 13.95 -15.02
C GLY A 397 4.22 13.05 -13.89
N THR A 398 5.10 12.34 -13.16
CA THR A 398 4.70 11.54 -12.02
C THR A 398 4.07 12.40 -10.91
N VAL A 399 4.64 13.57 -10.61
CA VAL A 399 4.08 14.51 -9.61
C VAL A 399 2.71 15.03 -10.05
N VAL A 400 2.56 15.43 -11.31
CA VAL A 400 1.28 15.90 -11.85
C VAL A 400 0.23 14.80 -11.79
N LEU A 401 0.55 13.59 -12.25
CA LEU A 401 -0.36 12.45 -12.20
C LEU A 401 -0.70 12.08 -10.75
N SER A 402 0.26 12.16 -9.81
CA SER A 402 -0.02 11.91 -8.40
C SER A 402 -0.97 12.95 -7.82
N TYR A 403 -0.80 14.23 -8.17
CA TYR A 403 -1.75 15.28 -7.78
C TYR A 403 -3.14 15.03 -8.37
N MET A 404 -3.23 14.64 -9.65
CA MET A 404 -4.49 14.23 -10.27
C MET A 404 -5.11 12.98 -9.62
N GLY A 405 -4.31 12.14 -8.95
CA GLY A 405 -4.78 10.99 -8.19
C GLY A 405 -5.56 11.35 -6.93
N LEU A 406 -5.36 12.53 -6.37
CA LEU A 406 -6.04 12.98 -5.16
C LEU A 406 -7.56 13.14 -5.38
N PRO A 407 -8.38 12.98 -4.32
CA PRO A 407 -9.84 13.12 -4.42
C PRO A 407 -10.30 14.50 -4.92
N GLU A 408 -9.59 15.55 -4.53
CA GLU A 408 -9.88 16.93 -4.93
C GLU A 408 -9.81 17.12 -6.46
N PHE A 409 -9.03 16.29 -7.14
CA PHE A 409 -8.99 16.25 -8.58
C PHE A 409 -10.03 15.26 -9.11
N GLY A 410 -11.32 15.65 -9.01
CA GLY A 410 -12.44 14.81 -9.45
C GLY A 410 -12.40 14.50 -10.94
N VAL A 411 -12.77 13.27 -11.34
CA VAL A 411 -13.33 13.06 -12.66
C VAL A 411 -14.70 13.73 -12.62
N VAL A 412 -14.94 14.67 -13.52
CA VAL A 412 -16.24 15.32 -13.68
C VAL A 412 -17.25 14.28 -14.17
N THR A 413 -17.72 13.44 -13.26
CA THR A 413 -18.99 12.75 -13.41
C THR A 413 -20.00 13.66 -12.75
N SER A 414 -20.78 14.37 -13.53
CA SER A 414 -21.69 15.43 -13.12
C SER A 414 -21.24 16.16 -11.83
N ALA A 415 -20.91 17.43 -11.92
CA ALA A 415 -20.38 18.26 -10.79
C ALA A 415 -21.25 18.17 -9.52
N ASP A 416 -22.48 17.74 -9.69
CA ASP A 416 -23.55 17.71 -8.68
C ASP A 416 -23.36 16.57 -7.66
N SER A 417 -22.94 15.37 -8.09
CA SER A 417 -22.78 14.24 -7.16
C SER A 417 -21.58 14.35 -6.23
N THR A 418 -20.51 15.06 -6.65
CA THR A 418 -19.29 15.20 -5.84
C THR A 418 -19.50 16.18 -4.69
N ILE A 419 -20.24 17.28 -4.94
CA ILE A 419 -20.50 18.32 -3.95
C ILE A 419 -21.48 17.82 -2.89
N LEU A 420 -22.56 17.15 -3.30
CA LEU A 420 -23.49 16.50 -2.38
C LEU A 420 -22.79 15.44 -1.52
N ASN A 421 -21.89 14.66 -2.08
CA ASN A 421 -21.12 13.67 -1.34
C ASN A 421 -20.13 14.31 -0.34
N GLU A 422 -19.53 15.45 -0.65
CA GLU A 422 -18.65 16.16 0.29
C GLU A 422 -19.46 16.82 1.42
N MET A 423 -20.61 17.41 1.11
CA MET A 423 -21.51 18.01 2.10
C MET A 423 -22.04 17.01 3.13
N VAL A 424 -22.19 15.75 2.72
CA VAL A 424 -22.74 14.67 3.57
C VAL A 424 -21.64 13.88 4.29
N LYS A 425 -20.42 13.88 3.76
CA LYS A 425 -19.28 13.13 4.29
C LYS A 425 -18.87 13.59 5.71
N GLU A 426 -18.83 14.90 5.92
CA GLU A 426 -18.36 15.49 7.17
C GLU A 426 -19.29 15.15 8.34
N PRO A 427 -20.63 15.28 8.24
CA PRO A 427 -21.54 14.89 9.31
C PRO A 427 -21.51 13.39 9.63
N ALA A 428 -21.58 12.53 8.62
CA ALA A 428 -21.61 11.08 8.83
C ALA A 428 -20.28 10.54 9.38
N HIS A 429 -19.13 11.06 8.91
CA HIS A 429 -17.81 10.62 9.38
C HIS A 429 -17.52 11.09 10.82
N ASN A 430 -17.89 12.31 11.15
CA ASN A 430 -17.71 12.84 12.51
C ASN A 430 -18.55 12.06 13.53
N HIS A 431 -19.78 11.69 13.18
CA HIS A 431 -20.65 10.94 14.08
C HIS A 431 -20.29 9.48 14.27
N MET A 432 -19.67 8.83 13.26
CA MET A 432 -19.10 7.48 13.45
C MET A 432 -17.93 7.47 14.45
N GLY A 433 -17.13 8.54 14.48
CA GLY A 433 -16.09 8.73 15.50
C GLY A 433 -16.65 8.93 16.90
N ILE A 434 -17.80 9.58 17.00
CA ILE A 434 -18.49 9.92 18.26
C ILE A 434 -19.24 8.71 18.85
N ILE A 435 -19.78 7.81 18.02
CA ILE A 435 -20.48 6.60 18.50
C ILE A 435 -19.53 5.57 19.14
N ARG A 436 -18.24 5.56 18.80
CA ARG A 436 -17.27 4.62 19.39
C ARG A 436 -17.18 4.64 20.92
N PRO A 437 -17.29 5.78 21.62
CA PRO A 437 -17.25 5.82 23.08
C PRO A 437 -18.56 5.39 23.77
N VAL A 438 -19.66 5.18 23.03
CA VAL A 438 -20.94 4.76 23.64
C VAL A 438 -20.79 3.39 24.30
N PRO A 439 -21.17 3.22 25.57
CA PRO A 439 -21.12 1.95 26.27
C PRO A 439 -21.89 0.84 25.53
N PHE A 440 -21.30 -0.36 25.43
CA PHE A 440 -21.89 -1.49 24.67
C PHE A 440 -23.29 -1.87 25.16
N ASP A 441 -23.52 -1.79 26.46
CA ASP A 441 -24.81 -2.03 27.12
C ASP A 441 -25.88 -0.98 26.77
N GLU A 442 -25.49 0.25 26.42
CA GLU A 442 -26.41 1.29 25.95
C GLU A 442 -26.81 1.13 24.48
N MET A 443 -26.00 0.39 23.69
CA MET A 443 -26.26 0.14 22.27
C MET A 443 -27.26 -1.01 22.07
N THR A 444 -28.45 -0.91 22.65
CA THR A 444 -29.46 -1.95 22.52
C THR A 444 -29.91 -2.13 21.07
N PRO A 445 -30.07 -3.40 20.58
CA PRO A 445 -30.55 -3.64 19.23
C PRO A 445 -31.90 -2.95 18.97
N GLY A 446 -31.98 -2.24 17.85
CA GLY A 446 -33.17 -1.46 17.47
C GLY A 446 -32.87 -0.44 16.40
N MET A 447 -33.91 0.26 16.00
CA MET A 447 -33.85 1.37 15.04
C MET A 447 -34.22 2.66 15.77
N TYR A 448 -33.39 3.66 15.69
CA TYR A 448 -33.52 4.94 16.37
C TYR A 448 -33.49 6.08 15.35
N THR A 449 -34.38 7.10 15.51
CA THR A 449 -34.40 8.27 14.62
C THR A 449 -34.07 9.56 15.38
N THR A 450 -33.31 10.44 14.72
CA THR A 450 -33.05 11.80 15.26
C THR A 450 -34.31 12.65 15.32
N ARG A 451 -35.40 12.28 14.63
CA ARG A 451 -36.69 13.00 14.66
C ARG A 451 -37.27 13.11 16.07
N GLN A 452 -36.97 12.21 16.98
CA GLN A 452 -37.40 12.31 18.38
C GLN A 452 -36.99 13.62 19.05
N PHE A 453 -35.83 14.20 18.68
CA PHE A 453 -35.30 15.41 19.29
C PHE A 453 -35.98 16.71 18.78
N ALA A 454 -36.95 16.61 17.86
CA ALA A 454 -37.85 17.70 17.56
C ALA A 454 -38.83 18.02 18.73
N ALA A 455 -38.88 17.14 19.75
CA ALA A 455 -39.69 17.31 20.94
C ALA A 455 -38.84 17.21 22.21
N HIS A 456 -39.29 17.88 23.30
CA HIS A 456 -38.48 18.02 24.52
C HIS A 456 -38.90 17.07 25.66
N THR A 457 -40.09 16.50 25.58
CA THR A 457 -40.57 15.57 26.61
C THR A 457 -40.65 14.14 26.10
N PRO A 458 -40.42 13.11 26.95
CA PRO A 458 -40.46 11.71 26.51
C PRO A 458 -41.79 11.28 25.85
N GLY A 459 -42.90 11.87 26.32
CA GLY A 459 -44.24 11.61 25.73
C GLY A 459 -44.35 12.14 24.30
N GLU A 460 -43.97 13.42 24.12
CA GLU A 460 -43.95 14.06 22.79
C GLU A 460 -42.97 13.37 21.83
N GLN A 461 -41.81 12.93 22.32
CA GLN A 461 -40.83 12.18 21.52
C GLN A 461 -41.43 10.88 20.99
N ALA A 462 -42.17 10.14 21.82
CA ALA A 462 -42.83 8.91 21.41
C ALA A 462 -43.95 9.20 20.38
N GLU A 463 -44.67 10.29 20.48
CA GLU A 463 -45.70 10.72 19.52
C GLU A 463 -45.05 11.09 18.17
N VAL A 464 -43.95 11.84 18.18
CA VAL A 464 -43.19 12.21 16.95
C VAL A 464 -42.69 10.96 16.24
N VAL A 465 -42.12 10.00 16.96
CA VAL A 465 -41.61 8.74 16.36
C VAL A 465 -42.76 7.87 15.84
N SER A 466 -43.92 7.84 16.54
CA SER A 466 -45.10 7.12 16.08
C SER A 466 -45.69 7.73 14.79
N ALA A 467 -45.78 9.06 14.70
CA ALA A 467 -46.19 9.73 13.48
C ALA A 467 -45.23 9.49 12.32
N PHE A 468 -43.92 9.51 12.57
CA PHE A 468 -42.90 9.22 11.57
C PHE A 468 -42.96 7.79 11.04
N ASN A 469 -43.19 6.79 11.91
CA ASN A 469 -43.41 5.43 11.47
C ASN A 469 -44.66 5.29 10.58
N ALA A 470 -45.73 6.03 10.89
CA ALA A 470 -46.92 6.03 10.06
C ALA A 470 -46.67 6.67 8.66
N GLU A 471 -45.86 7.74 8.59
CA GLU A 471 -45.43 8.33 7.30
C GLU A 471 -44.69 7.31 6.45
N ILE A 472 -43.78 6.49 7.06
CA ILE A 472 -43.07 5.44 6.38
C ILE A 472 -44.00 4.31 5.89
N GLU A 473 -44.90 3.85 6.77
CA GLU A 473 -45.86 2.78 6.45
C GLU A 473 -46.84 3.18 5.33
N ASN A 474 -47.26 4.45 5.31
CA ASN A 474 -48.13 4.99 4.29
C ASN A 474 -47.41 5.23 2.93
N GLY A 475 -46.08 5.03 2.86
CA GLY A 475 -45.31 5.23 1.66
C GLY A 475 -45.07 6.70 1.28
N GLU A 476 -45.31 7.64 2.22
CA GLU A 476 -45.08 9.09 2.03
C GLU A 476 -43.59 9.40 1.90
N LEU A 477 -42.75 8.54 2.46
CA LEU A 477 -41.29 8.58 2.35
C LEU A 477 -40.81 7.50 1.38
N GLY A 478 -40.56 7.88 0.16
CA GLY A 478 -40.12 6.98 -0.92
C GLY A 478 -39.63 7.76 -2.14
N SER A 479 -39.14 7.04 -3.16
CA SER A 479 -38.69 7.64 -4.42
C SER A 479 -39.39 6.92 -5.59
N GLY A 480 -40.26 7.61 -6.30
CA GLY A 480 -41.07 7.01 -7.36
C GLY A 480 -42.01 5.94 -6.84
N ASP A 481 -42.06 4.77 -7.51
CA ASP A 481 -42.86 3.61 -7.09
C ASP A 481 -42.19 2.75 -6.00
N THR A 482 -41.02 3.17 -5.51
CA THR A 482 -40.19 2.42 -4.54
C THR A 482 -40.37 3.00 -3.15
N THR A 483 -40.72 2.15 -2.17
CA THR A 483 -40.79 2.57 -0.77
C THR A 483 -39.41 2.94 -0.23
N LEU A 484 -39.34 3.76 0.83
CA LEU A 484 -38.06 4.11 1.45
C LEU A 484 -37.31 2.86 1.95
N ILE A 485 -38.03 1.85 2.46
CA ILE A 485 -37.46 0.56 2.89
C ILE A 485 -36.77 -0.16 1.71
N ASP A 486 -37.49 -0.30 0.58
CA ASP A 486 -36.94 -0.97 -0.60
C ASP A 486 -35.76 -0.19 -1.18
N TYR A 487 -35.86 1.14 -1.22
CA TYR A 487 -34.78 2.01 -1.66
C TYR A 487 -33.52 1.83 -0.80
N MET A 488 -33.66 1.80 0.53
CA MET A 488 -32.54 1.61 1.45
C MET A 488 -31.94 0.19 1.35
N ASN A 489 -32.79 -0.84 1.22
CA ASN A 489 -32.32 -2.21 1.04
C ASN A 489 -31.57 -2.41 -0.28
N VAL A 490 -32.05 -1.83 -1.37
CA VAL A 490 -31.42 -1.95 -2.71
C VAL A 490 -30.19 -1.05 -2.82
N THR A 491 -30.28 0.19 -2.35
CA THR A 491 -29.25 1.20 -2.57
C THR A 491 -28.15 1.16 -1.51
N GLN A 492 -28.50 0.83 -0.27
CA GLN A 492 -27.60 0.82 0.89
C GLN A 492 -27.34 -0.58 1.44
N HIS A 493 -27.97 -1.61 0.85
CA HIS A 493 -27.83 -3.02 1.25
C HIS A 493 -28.09 -3.27 2.73
N LEU A 494 -29.03 -2.52 3.29
CA LEU A 494 -29.44 -2.69 4.67
C LEU A 494 -30.50 -3.80 4.75
N PRO A 495 -30.33 -4.83 5.60
CA PRO A 495 -31.29 -5.93 5.70
C PRO A 495 -32.52 -5.53 6.52
N ILE A 496 -33.25 -4.51 6.04
CA ILE A 496 -34.40 -3.95 6.73
C ILE A 496 -35.66 -4.59 6.19
N THR A 497 -36.43 -5.25 7.04
CA THR A 497 -37.72 -5.85 6.70
C THR A 497 -38.90 -4.96 7.03
N SER A 498 -38.74 -4.05 8.01
CA SER A 498 -39.72 -3.02 8.38
C SER A 498 -38.99 -1.87 9.07
N MET A 499 -39.47 -0.64 8.87
CA MET A 499 -38.89 0.54 9.54
C MET A 499 -39.72 0.95 10.75
N ASN A 500 -39.59 0.19 11.84
CA ASN A 500 -40.18 0.57 13.12
C ASN A 500 -39.14 1.22 14.01
N TYR A 501 -39.02 2.52 13.92
CA TYR A 501 -38.17 3.31 14.80
C TYR A 501 -38.73 3.38 16.20
N THR A 502 -37.84 3.36 17.18
CA THR A 502 -38.15 3.59 18.58
C THR A 502 -37.42 4.83 19.11
N THR A 503 -37.80 5.30 20.31
CA THR A 503 -37.05 6.34 21.01
C THR A 503 -35.85 5.73 21.73
N VAL A 504 -34.70 6.40 21.65
CA VAL A 504 -33.55 6.07 22.50
C VAL A 504 -33.83 6.59 23.93
N ALA A 505 -33.34 5.86 24.93
CA ALA A 505 -33.54 6.23 26.34
C ALA A 505 -32.84 7.56 26.67
N GLN A 506 -33.55 8.48 27.32
CA GLN A 506 -32.95 9.75 27.71
C GLN A 506 -31.84 9.57 28.75
N GLY A 507 -30.81 10.41 28.66
CA GLY A 507 -29.69 10.41 29.58
C GLY A 507 -28.65 9.35 29.29
N THR A 508 -28.74 8.63 28.15
CA THR A 508 -27.72 7.75 27.63
C THR A 508 -26.76 8.53 26.74
N GLU A 509 -25.52 8.04 26.59
CA GLU A 509 -24.54 8.62 25.68
C GLU A 509 -25.03 8.55 24.23
N LEU A 510 -25.70 7.45 23.85
CA LEU A 510 -26.32 7.31 22.53
C LEU A 510 -27.38 8.41 22.28
N ALA A 511 -28.19 8.77 23.28
CA ALA A 511 -29.16 9.84 23.15
C ALA A 511 -28.48 11.20 22.92
N HIS A 512 -27.42 11.48 23.65
CA HIS A 512 -26.67 12.74 23.51
C HIS A 512 -26.08 12.88 22.10
N ILE A 513 -25.46 11.83 21.60
CA ILE A 513 -24.89 11.81 20.25
C ILE A 513 -25.96 11.98 19.16
N MET A 514 -27.11 11.33 19.32
CA MET A 514 -28.21 11.49 18.38
C MET A 514 -28.84 12.87 18.42
N GLU A 515 -28.85 13.52 19.56
CA GLU A 515 -29.31 14.92 19.72
C GLU A 515 -28.35 15.88 18.98
N GLU A 516 -27.04 15.75 19.16
CA GLU A 516 -26.06 16.52 18.41
C GLU A 516 -26.19 16.29 16.89
N PHE A 517 -26.47 15.05 16.47
CA PHE A 517 -26.71 14.72 15.07
C PHE A 517 -27.98 15.40 14.53
N HIS A 518 -29.05 15.45 15.33
CA HIS A 518 -30.25 16.21 15.01
C HIS A 518 -29.95 17.69 14.81
N GLU A 519 -29.28 18.33 15.76
CA GLU A 519 -28.92 19.74 15.69
C GLU A 519 -28.08 20.07 14.43
N LEU A 520 -27.15 19.21 14.08
CA LEU A 520 -26.33 19.36 12.87
C LEU A 520 -27.20 19.35 11.61
N ILE A 521 -28.14 18.41 11.50
CA ILE A 521 -29.03 18.30 10.33
C ILE A 521 -29.92 19.53 10.23
N VAL A 522 -30.54 19.94 11.33
CA VAL A 522 -31.46 21.08 11.36
C VAL A 522 -30.73 22.40 11.10
N SER A 523 -29.45 22.50 11.43
CA SER A 523 -28.63 23.69 11.13
C SER A 523 -28.34 23.91 9.65
N ARG A 524 -28.60 22.90 8.79
CA ARG A 524 -28.30 22.92 7.34
C ARG A 524 -29.56 22.73 6.46
N PRO A 525 -30.62 23.52 6.62
CA PRO A 525 -31.89 23.27 5.95
C PRO A 525 -31.84 23.43 4.43
N THR A 526 -30.91 24.20 3.89
CA THR A 526 -30.74 24.38 2.43
C THR A 526 -29.94 23.25 1.77
N GLU A 527 -29.08 22.59 2.54
CA GLU A 527 -28.24 21.50 2.07
C GLU A 527 -28.91 20.14 2.30
N LEU A 528 -29.64 20.02 3.39
CA LEU A 528 -30.32 18.80 3.85
C LEU A 528 -31.83 19.04 4.07
N PRO A 529 -32.58 19.45 3.05
CA PRO A 529 -34.00 19.75 3.23
C PRO A 529 -34.75 18.48 3.63
N ASN A 530 -35.65 18.63 4.63
CA ASN A 530 -36.40 17.54 5.25
C ASN A 530 -35.52 16.42 5.83
N GLY A 531 -34.22 16.74 6.06
CA GLY A 531 -33.23 15.78 6.53
C GLY A 531 -33.51 15.21 7.91
N TRP A 532 -33.15 13.95 8.08
CA TRP A 532 -33.16 13.28 9.38
C TRP A 532 -32.06 12.20 9.43
N GLY A 533 -31.63 11.85 10.63
CA GLY A 533 -30.66 10.80 10.88
C GLY A 533 -31.30 9.57 11.50
N GLY A 534 -30.69 8.42 11.28
CA GLY A 534 -31.07 7.16 11.90
C GLY A 534 -29.86 6.38 12.39
N VAL A 535 -30.06 5.61 13.44
CA VAL A 535 -29.09 4.62 13.93
C VAL A 535 -29.78 3.27 14.01
N ILE A 536 -29.22 2.26 13.34
CA ILE A 536 -29.72 0.90 13.34
C ILE A 536 -28.67 0.02 14.02
N ILE A 537 -29.05 -0.66 15.09
CA ILE A 537 -28.18 -1.53 15.86
C ILE A 537 -28.69 -2.97 15.72
N THR A 538 -27.84 -3.85 15.19
CA THR A 538 -28.19 -5.26 14.99
C THR A 538 -27.14 -6.18 15.63
N ASP A 539 -27.62 -7.21 16.35
CA ASP A 539 -26.73 -8.28 16.83
C ASP A 539 -26.30 -9.12 15.64
N GLN A 540 -25.00 -9.31 15.47
CA GLN A 540 -24.40 -10.17 14.42
C GLN A 540 -24.07 -11.56 14.99
N GLN A 541 -23.48 -11.59 16.18
CA GLN A 541 -23.17 -12.79 16.95
C GLN A 541 -22.98 -12.38 18.42
N GLU A 542 -22.80 -13.36 19.31
CA GLU A 542 -22.61 -13.12 20.74
C GLU A 542 -21.45 -12.12 20.98
N GLY A 543 -21.75 -10.99 21.62
CA GLY A 543 -20.78 -9.94 21.91
C GLY A 543 -20.42 -9.03 20.74
N LEU A 544 -21.02 -9.15 19.55
CA LEU A 544 -20.72 -8.32 18.38
C LEU A 544 -21.99 -7.65 17.83
N ARG A 545 -21.98 -6.32 17.76
CA ARG A 545 -23.05 -5.51 17.18
C ARG A 545 -22.57 -4.77 15.93
N ARG A 546 -23.41 -4.75 14.90
CA ARG A 546 -23.30 -3.85 13.77
C ARG A 546 -24.15 -2.63 14.03
N ILE A 547 -23.59 -1.45 13.81
CA ILE A 547 -24.24 -0.15 13.97
C ILE A 547 -24.19 0.55 12.64
N ASP A 548 -25.35 0.79 12.05
CA ASP A 548 -25.52 1.56 10.82
C ASP A 548 -26.01 2.96 11.16
N VAL A 549 -25.29 3.99 10.74
CA VAL A 549 -25.69 5.39 10.87
C VAL A 549 -26.19 5.87 9.52
N LEU A 550 -27.39 6.41 9.49
CA LEU A 550 -28.08 6.85 8.30
C LEU A 550 -28.26 8.37 8.31
N LEU A 551 -28.11 8.98 7.15
CA LEU A 551 -28.55 10.34 6.88
C LEU A 551 -29.44 10.32 5.65
N VAL A 552 -30.66 10.83 5.79
CA VAL A 552 -31.70 10.84 4.75
C VAL A 552 -32.16 12.27 4.53
N TRP A 553 -32.26 12.71 3.29
CA TRP A 553 -32.71 14.07 2.94
C TRP A 553 -33.33 14.08 1.53
N ASN A 554 -34.03 15.16 1.20
CA ASN A 554 -34.49 15.36 -0.19
C ASN A 554 -33.34 15.90 -1.06
N ASP A 555 -33.23 15.38 -2.27
CA ASP A 555 -32.26 15.87 -3.25
C ASP A 555 -32.57 17.30 -3.69
N VAL A 556 -31.55 18.10 -3.96
CA VAL A 556 -31.69 19.51 -4.32
C VAL A 556 -31.04 19.80 -5.68
N GLU A 557 -31.65 20.72 -6.44
CA GLU A 557 -31.00 21.23 -7.65
C GLU A 557 -29.72 22.02 -7.27
N ILE A 558 -28.62 21.73 -7.95
CA ILE A 558 -27.34 22.38 -7.74
C ILE A 558 -27.02 23.31 -8.91
N GLU A 559 -26.67 24.55 -8.64
CA GLU A 559 -26.19 25.53 -9.60
C GLU A 559 -24.89 26.15 -9.11
N ASN A 560 -23.82 26.10 -9.94
CA ASN A 560 -22.48 26.60 -9.59
C ASN A 560 -21.93 26.05 -8.24
N GLY A 561 -22.23 24.80 -7.93
CA GLY A 561 -21.75 24.11 -6.72
C GLY A 561 -22.45 24.52 -5.44
N LYS A 562 -23.63 25.10 -5.52
CA LYS A 562 -24.48 25.45 -4.36
C LYS A 562 -25.91 25.06 -4.63
N PRO A 563 -26.71 24.73 -3.58
CA PRO A 563 -28.14 24.52 -3.72
C PRO A 563 -28.82 25.71 -4.40
N ARG A 564 -29.61 25.42 -5.40
CA ARG A 564 -30.43 26.44 -6.09
C ARG A 564 -31.62 26.79 -5.18
N LEU A 565 -31.85 28.08 -4.98
CA LEU A 565 -32.91 28.56 -4.13
C LEU A 565 -34.04 29.21 -4.97
N ASP A 566 -35.26 29.07 -4.51
CA ASP A 566 -36.41 29.77 -5.05
C ASP A 566 -36.43 31.26 -4.65
N GLY A 567 -37.48 31.99 -5.05
CA GLY A 567 -37.63 33.42 -4.74
C GLY A 567 -37.80 33.74 -3.25
N ASP A 568 -38.14 32.77 -2.43
CA ASP A 568 -38.35 32.85 -1.00
C ASP A 568 -37.14 32.34 -0.18
N GLY A 569 -36.09 31.85 -0.88
CA GLY A 569 -34.86 31.38 -0.27
C GLY A 569 -34.86 29.91 0.14
N ASN A 570 -35.86 29.12 -0.29
CA ASN A 570 -35.91 27.70 -0.03
C ASN A 570 -35.19 26.91 -1.14
N PRO A 571 -34.58 25.75 -0.82
CA PRO A 571 -33.96 24.92 -1.81
C PRO A 571 -34.97 24.32 -2.80
N ILE A 572 -34.66 24.35 -4.08
CA ILE A 572 -35.46 23.71 -5.13
C ILE A 572 -35.15 22.22 -5.10
N LEU A 573 -36.17 21.40 -4.81
CA LEU A 573 -36.02 19.96 -4.72
C LEU A 573 -36.01 19.32 -6.12
N VAL A 574 -35.16 18.29 -6.29
CA VAL A 574 -35.23 17.39 -7.44
C VAL A 574 -36.49 16.55 -7.31
N THR A 575 -37.28 16.47 -8.37
CA THR A 575 -38.50 15.64 -8.39
C THR A 575 -38.39 14.51 -9.42
N ASP A 576 -39.06 13.39 -9.13
CA ASP A 576 -39.22 12.27 -10.04
C ASP A 576 -40.20 12.59 -11.22
N GLU A 577 -40.44 11.63 -12.09
CA GLU A 577 -41.37 11.75 -13.24
C GLU A 577 -42.81 12.03 -12.79
N ASN A 578 -43.17 11.72 -11.55
CA ASN A 578 -44.51 11.92 -10.98
C ASN A 578 -44.60 13.25 -10.18
N GLY A 579 -43.49 14.00 -10.08
CA GLY A 579 -43.43 15.27 -9.35
C GLY A 579 -43.19 15.13 -7.84
N ASN A 580 -42.82 13.94 -7.35
CA ASN A 580 -42.50 13.71 -5.96
C ASN A 580 -41.01 14.04 -5.68
N PRO A 581 -40.68 14.61 -4.52
CA PRO A 581 -39.28 14.85 -4.15
C PRO A 581 -38.46 13.55 -4.12
N VAL A 582 -37.29 13.60 -4.74
CA VAL A 582 -36.34 12.47 -4.72
C VAL A 582 -35.63 12.43 -3.37
N TRP A 583 -35.61 11.27 -2.73
CA TRP A 583 -34.91 11.04 -1.50
C TRP A 583 -33.48 10.54 -1.73
N ARG A 584 -32.56 11.04 -0.92
CA ARG A 584 -31.18 10.56 -0.86
C ARG A 584 -30.92 9.93 0.49
N VAL A 585 -30.13 8.87 0.48
CA VAL A 585 -29.69 8.17 1.69
C VAL A 585 -28.18 8.02 1.63
N ASN A 586 -27.53 8.36 2.72
CA ASN A 586 -26.12 7.98 2.95
C ASN A 586 -26.08 7.17 4.22
N SER A 587 -25.36 6.04 4.20
CA SER A 587 -25.17 5.20 5.38
C SER A 587 -23.70 4.85 5.57
N GLN A 588 -23.32 4.74 6.83
CA GLN A 588 -22.04 4.17 7.24
C GLN A 588 -22.29 3.18 8.37
N HIS A 589 -21.45 2.14 8.46
CA HIS A 589 -21.58 1.18 9.54
C HIS A 589 -20.24 0.88 10.21
N ILE A 590 -20.32 0.48 11.47
CA ILE A 590 -19.20 -0.04 12.26
C ILE A 590 -19.62 -1.33 12.95
N TYR A 591 -18.62 -2.12 13.33
CA TYR A 591 -18.81 -3.26 14.21
C TYR A 591 -18.17 -2.96 15.55
N ILE A 592 -18.91 -3.16 16.64
CA ILE A 592 -18.43 -2.97 18.00
C ILE A 592 -18.55 -4.30 18.74
N HIS A 593 -17.44 -4.74 19.33
CA HIS A 593 -17.39 -5.93 20.17
C HIS A 593 -17.44 -5.53 21.64
N GLU A 594 -18.12 -6.32 22.47
CA GLU A 594 -18.25 -6.13 23.90
C GLU A 594 -16.89 -5.91 24.60
N ASP A 595 -15.87 -6.67 24.21
CA ASP A 595 -14.51 -6.57 24.76
C ASP A 595 -13.73 -5.32 24.28
N ALA A 596 -14.17 -4.65 23.21
CA ALA A 596 -13.48 -3.49 22.66
C ALA A 596 -13.66 -2.20 23.49
N GLN A 597 -14.57 -2.20 24.44
CA GLN A 597 -14.88 -1.04 25.30
C GLN A 597 -13.88 -0.82 26.45
N TYR A 598 -12.95 -1.72 26.69
CA TYR A 598 -11.99 -1.58 27.78
C TYR A 598 -10.78 -0.69 27.49
N PHE A 599 -10.78 0.02 26.37
CA PHE A 599 -9.73 0.97 26.02
C PHE A 599 -10.18 2.42 26.10
N GLU A 600 -10.49 2.88 27.30
CA GLU A 600 -10.29 4.29 27.60
C GLU A 600 -8.78 4.58 27.45
N ALA A 601 -8.43 5.45 26.51
CA ALA A 601 -7.07 5.97 26.44
C ALA A 601 -6.75 6.62 27.80
N PRO A 602 -5.71 6.22 28.52
CA PRO A 602 -5.36 6.87 29.76
C PRO A 602 -4.92 8.30 29.45
N GLY A 603 -5.74 9.27 29.82
CA GLY A 603 -5.42 10.69 29.85
C GLY A 603 -5.71 11.44 28.54
N ALA A 604 -6.98 11.82 28.34
CA ALA A 604 -7.29 13.02 27.58
C ALA A 604 -7.08 14.25 28.44
#